data_d39d2e5b92b4d8322ffcfe15bc84947e
#
_entry.id   d39d2e5b92b4d8322ffcfe15bc84947e
#
_cell.length_a   1.000
_cell.length_b   1.000
_cell.length_c   1.000
_cell.angle_alpha   90.00
_cell.angle_beta   90.00
_cell.angle_gamma   90.00
#
_symmetry.space_group_name_H-M   'P 1'
#
loop_
_entity.id
_entity.type
_entity.pdbx_description
1 polymer ?
#
loop_
_entity_poly.entity_id
_entity_poly.type
_entity_poly.pdbx_seq_one_letter_code
_entity_poly.pdbx_strand_id
1 'polypeptide(L)'
;PISIPPNTPIILEFDNYYTLRHEIVKMPYVNEMSSFFFVKKMSEDFRIIRQLFVKNKNHLQLLINSPITAGLHLSGKSDVDFLYVLEDKKGVFNLSELLAEFPFQKSNSNQNIVYRLEVAENEKYTVTVFQDLIMISKYAYLVESALDQLKKPFNNLHEDGRLIFSQNTERTKHQIGVFVLFDNLKAFANPFLNRNAIKQ
;
A
#
# COMPACT_ATOMS: atom_id res chain seq x y z
N PRO A 1 -10.91 -4.38 0.10
CA PRO A 1 -9.68 -4.91 -0.46
C PRO A 1 -9.26 -6.18 0.22
N ILE A 2 -9.48 -7.24 -0.51
CA ILE A 2 -9.29 -8.62 -0.09
C ILE A 2 -7.79 -8.97 0.08
N SER A 3 -6.92 -8.16 -0.52
CA SER A 3 -5.48 -8.40 -0.62
C SER A 3 -4.63 -7.84 0.54
N ILE A 4 -5.24 -7.13 1.46
CA ILE A 4 -4.50 -6.58 2.62
C ILE A 4 -4.31 -7.68 3.67
N PRO A 5 -3.07 -7.92 4.16
CA PRO A 5 -2.81 -8.92 5.20
C PRO A 5 -3.65 -8.68 6.47
N PRO A 6 -4.13 -9.75 7.13
CA PRO A 6 -5.06 -9.64 8.27
C PRO A 6 -4.44 -8.98 9.52
N ASN A 7 -3.12 -8.95 9.61
CA ASN A 7 -2.38 -8.31 10.70
C ASN A 7 -2.11 -6.81 10.47
N THR A 8 -2.69 -6.23 9.42
CA THR A 8 -2.58 -4.79 9.13
C THR A 8 -3.29 -3.98 10.20
N PRO A 9 -2.62 -3.06 10.90
CA PRO A 9 -3.23 -2.25 11.95
C PRO A 9 -4.03 -1.07 11.41
N ILE A 10 -3.59 -0.47 10.31
CA ILE A 10 -4.21 0.71 9.70
C ILE A 10 -4.30 0.50 8.19
N ILE A 11 -5.48 0.72 7.65
CA ILE A 11 -5.75 0.70 6.22
C ILE A 11 -6.24 2.08 5.80
N LEU A 12 -5.63 2.60 4.74
CA LEU A 12 -6.02 3.85 4.10
C LEU A 12 -6.58 3.53 2.72
N GLU A 13 -7.68 4.15 2.36
CA GLU A 13 -8.27 4.00 1.04
C GLU A 13 -8.47 5.37 0.39
N PHE A 14 -8.05 5.47 -0.85
CA PHE A 14 -8.12 6.68 -1.67
C PHE A 14 -8.86 6.38 -2.96
N ASP A 15 -9.70 7.28 -3.42
CA ASP A 15 -10.37 7.13 -4.71
C ASP A 15 -9.38 7.07 -5.88
N ASN A 16 -8.26 7.76 -5.77
CA ASN A 16 -7.17 7.76 -6.73
C ASN A 16 -5.97 8.57 -6.22
N TYR A 17 -4.86 8.51 -6.95
CA TYR A 17 -3.63 9.26 -6.65
C TYR A 17 -3.83 10.79 -6.60
N TYR A 18 -4.70 11.34 -7.46
CA TYR A 18 -4.95 12.77 -7.50
C TYR A 18 -5.67 13.26 -6.25
N THR A 19 -6.70 12.53 -5.82
CA THR A 19 -7.43 12.80 -4.56
C THR A 19 -6.47 12.82 -3.37
N LEU A 20 -5.62 11.82 -3.26
CA LEU A 20 -4.63 11.75 -2.19
C LEU A 20 -3.76 13.00 -2.14
N ARG A 21 -3.16 13.37 -3.27
CA ARG A 21 -2.25 14.52 -3.33
C ARG A 21 -2.98 15.85 -3.03
N HIS A 22 -4.17 16.01 -3.56
CA HIS A 22 -4.94 17.25 -3.47
C HIS A 22 -5.55 17.45 -2.09
N GLU A 23 -6.12 16.40 -1.51
CA GLU A 23 -6.77 16.48 -0.21
C GLU A 23 -5.76 16.57 0.95
N ILE A 24 -4.64 15.87 0.87
CA ILE A 24 -3.58 16.02 1.88
C ILE A 24 -3.06 17.47 1.92
N VAL A 25 -2.84 18.09 0.77
CA VAL A 25 -2.34 19.49 0.72
C VAL A 25 -3.36 20.48 1.27
N LYS A 26 -4.65 20.20 1.17
CA LYS A 26 -5.73 21.07 1.67
C LYS A 26 -6.02 20.93 3.17
N MET A 27 -5.55 19.88 3.81
CA MET A 27 -5.78 19.69 5.25
C MET A 27 -5.15 20.85 6.04
N PRO A 28 -5.92 21.54 6.91
CA PRO A 28 -5.43 22.74 7.61
C PRO A 28 -4.20 22.48 8.48
N TYR A 29 -3.96 21.24 8.86
CA TYR A 29 -2.83 20.81 9.70
C TYR A 29 -1.78 19.99 8.93
N VAL A 30 -1.76 20.07 7.59
CA VAL A 30 -0.86 19.23 6.78
C VAL A 30 0.62 19.48 7.10
N ASN A 31 0.98 20.71 7.41
CA ASN A 31 2.36 21.05 7.76
C ASN A 31 2.78 20.40 9.10
N GLU A 32 1.86 20.34 10.06
CA GLU A 32 2.07 19.63 11.31
C GLU A 32 2.02 18.12 11.11
N MET A 33 1.09 17.63 10.30
CA MET A 33 1.00 16.21 9.93
C MET A 33 2.17 15.74 9.06
N SER A 34 2.80 16.62 8.28
CA SER A 34 3.99 16.28 7.50
C SER A 34 5.19 15.91 8.37
N SER A 35 5.18 16.31 9.65
CA SER A 35 6.16 15.90 10.65
C SER A 35 5.94 14.45 11.12
N PHE A 36 4.76 13.90 10.95
CA PHE A 36 4.51 12.49 11.23
C PHE A 36 5.24 11.59 10.25
N PHE A 37 6.06 10.74 10.79
CA PHE A 37 6.94 9.83 10.06
C PHE A 37 6.21 9.04 8.95
N PHE A 38 5.00 8.54 9.22
CA PHE A 38 4.24 7.75 8.24
C PHE A 38 3.71 8.59 7.06
N VAL A 39 3.36 9.88 7.28
CA VAL A 39 2.91 10.77 6.21
C VAL A 39 4.06 11.10 5.27
N LYS A 40 5.23 11.40 5.83
CA LYS A 40 6.46 11.63 5.06
C LYS A 40 6.80 10.41 4.22
N LYS A 41 6.80 9.22 4.85
CA LYS A 41 7.11 7.97 4.17
C LYS A 41 6.13 7.68 3.02
N MET A 42 4.83 7.83 3.27
CA MET A 42 3.82 7.63 2.25
C MET A 42 4.01 8.60 1.06
N SER A 43 4.37 9.85 1.33
CA SER A 43 4.66 10.85 0.29
C SER A 43 5.88 10.46 -0.55
N GLU A 44 6.94 9.94 0.08
CA GLU A 44 8.13 9.42 -0.59
C GLU A 44 7.80 8.20 -1.46
N ASP A 45 7.05 7.24 -0.92
CA ASP A 45 6.61 6.06 -1.64
C ASP A 45 5.78 6.43 -2.87
N PHE A 46 4.83 7.37 -2.74
CA PHE A 46 4.03 7.82 -3.88
C PHE A 46 4.84 8.53 -4.95
N ARG A 47 5.89 9.24 -4.57
CA ARG A 47 6.84 9.81 -5.55
C ARG A 47 7.50 8.71 -6.37
N ILE A 48 7.91 7.62 -5.73
CA ILE A 48 8.53 6.48 -6.41
C ILE A 48 7.50 5.69 -7.24
N ILE A 49 6.32 5.41 -6.69
CA ILE A 49 5.24 4.73 -7.42
C ILE A 49 4.89 5.51 -8.70
N ARG A 50 4.81 6.85 -8.61
CA ARG A 50 4.60 7.67 -9.81
C ARG A 50 5.73 7.50 -10.84
N GLN A 51 6.99 7.37 -10.42
CA GLN A 51 8.11 7.12 -11.35
C GLN A 51 7.96 5.78 -12.07
N LEU A 52 7.44 4.74 -11.39
CA LEU A 52 7.15 3.46 -12.02
C LEU A 52 6.12 3.57 -13.15
N PHE A 53 5.13 4.45 -12.99
CA PHE A 53 3.97 4.53 -13.89
C PHE A 53 4.11 5.60 -14.96
N VAL A 54 4.93 6.62 -14.76
CA VAL A 54 4.95 7.82 -15.61
C VAL A 54 5.49 7.58 -17.03
N LYS A 55 6.31 6.55 -17.21
CA LYS A 55 6.92 6.24 -18.52
C LYS A 55 5.90 5.67 -19.52
N ASN A 56 4.82 5.06 -19.03
CA ASN A 56 3.74 4.54 -19.86
C ASN A 56 2.45 5.31 -19.59
N LYS A 57 1.86 5.87 -20.65
CA LYS A 57 0.65 6.70 -20.55
C LYS A 57 -0.54 5.93 -19.97
N ASN A 58 -0.72 4.65 -20.33
CA ASN A 58 -1.81 3.84 -19.82
C ASN A 58 -1.62 3.54 -18.34
N HIS A 59 -0.39 3.19 -17.93
CA HIS A 59 -0.06 2.98 -16.52
C HIS A 59 -0.29 4.25 -15.70
N LEU A 60 0.14 5.41 -16.21
CA LEU A 60 -0.09 6.68 -15.53
C LEU A 60 -1.59 7.00 -15.39
N GLN A 61 -2.38 6.76 -16.43
CA GLN A 61 -3.84 6.94 -16.37
C GLN A 61 -4.49 5.99 -15.36
N LEU A 62 -4.00 4.76 -15.27
CA LEU A 62 -4.45 3.82 -14.24
C LEU A 62 -4.17 4.39 -12.84
N LEU A 63 -2.94 4.79 -12.55
CA LEU A 63 -2.57 5.36 -11.24
C LEU A 63 -3.43 6.57 -10.86
N ILE A 64 -3.73 7.44 -11.83
CA ILE A 64 -4.53 8.66 -11.62
C ILE A 64 -6.00 8.36 -11.34
N ASN A 65 -6.56 7.30 -11.96
CA ASN A 65 -8.01 7.07 -11.97
C ASN A 65 -8.47 5.87 -11.16
N SER A 66 -7.55 5.01 -10.69
CA SER A 66 -7.92 3.81 -9.95
C SER A 66 -7.88 4.01 -8.45
N PRO A 67 -8.79 3.34 -7.72
CA PRO A 67 -8.72 3.29 -6.26
C PRO A 67 -7.39 2.71 -5.79
N ILE A 68 -6.87 3.29 -4.71
CA ILE A 68 -5.64 2.85 -4.07
C ILE A 68 -5.96 2.51 -2.62
N THR A 69 -5.54 1.32 -2.22
CA THR A 69 -5.55 0.92 -0.81
C THR A 69 -4.12 0.82 -0.31
N ALA A 70 -3.83 1.43 0.83
CA ALA A 70 -2.53 1.36 1.49
C ALA A 70 -2.67 0.73 2.87
N GLY A 71 -2.01 -0.40 3.10
CA GLY A 71 -1.91 -1.06 4.40
C GLY A 71 -0.60 -0.68 5.10
N LEU A 72 -0.68 -0.16 6.33
CA LEU A 72 0.49 0.16 7.15
C LEU A 72 0.94 -1.07 7.92
N HIS A 73 2.23 -1.38 7.90
CA HIS A 73 2.84 -2.54 8.55
C HIS A 73 4.11 -2.18 9.31
N LEU A 74 4.47 -2.99 10.31
CA LEU A 74 5.81 -2.96 10.87
C LEU A 74 6.78 -3.65 9.90
N SER A 75 7.85 -2.97 9.53
CA SER A 75 8.91 -3.50 8.65
C SER A 75 10.20 -3.83 9.38
N GLY A 76 10.25 -3.60 10.68
CA GLY A 76 11.38 -3.85 11.57
C GLY A 76 10.98 -3.69 13.03
N LYS A 77 11.98 -3.52 13.92
CA LYS A 77 11.69 -3.36 15.36
C LYS A 77 10.90 -2.08 15.68
N SER A 78 10.97 -1.08 14.82
CA SER A 78 10.30 0.22 15.01
C SER A 78 10.17 1.01 13.71
N ASP A 79 10.34 0.36 12.58
CA ASP A 79 10.12 0.96 11.27
C ASP A 79 8.77 0.52 10.74
N VAL A 80 8.15 1.38 9.98
CA VAL A 80 6.87 1.11 9.32
C VAL A 80 7.04 1.18 7.82
N ASP A 81 6.22 0.42 7.12
CA ASP A 81 6.15 0.44 5.67
C ASP A 81 4.73 0.23 5.17
N PHE A 82 4.53 0.50 3.89
CA PHE A 82 3.23 0.37 3.26
C PHE A 82 3.22 -0.74 2.21
N LEU A 83 2.10 -1.44 2.17
CA LEU A 83 1.66 -2.22 1.02
C LEU A 83 0.61 -1.40 0.28
N TYR A 84 0.87 -1.08 -0.98
CA TYR A 84 -0.07 -0.41 -1.87
C TYR A 84 -0.72 -1.42 -2.80
N VAL A 85 -2.03 -1.32 -2.94
CA VAL A 85 -2.83 -2.14 -3.85
C VAL A 85 -3.65 -1.21 -4.73
N LEU A 86 -3.53 -1.39 -6.05
CA LEU A 86 -4.30 -0.69 -7.07
C LEU A 86 -5.18 -1.68 -7.80
N GLU A 87 -6.39 -1.27 -8.16
CA GLU A 87 -7.30 -2.07 -8.98
C GLU A 87 -7.17 -1.70 -10.48
N ASP A 88 -6.90 -2.69 -11.31
CA ASP A 88 -6.90 -2.56 -12.78
C ASP A 88 -8.09 -3.27 -13.42
N LYS A 89 -9.30 -2.81 -13.13
CA LYS A 89 -10.55 -3.38 -13.67
C LYS A 89 -10.62 -3.41 -15.20
N LYS A 90 -9.80 -2.62 -15.88
CA LYS A 90 -9.79 -2.52 -17.35
C LYS A 90 -8.69 -3.36 -18.00
N GLY A 91 -7.78 -3.96 -17.22
CA GLY A 91 -6.66 -4.74 -17.74
C GLY A 91 -5.69 -3.91 -18.58
N VAL A 92 -5.49 -2.65 -18.24
CA VAL A 92 -4.60 -1.75 -19.00
C VAL A 92 -3.15 -1.79 -18.54
N PHE A 93 -2.89 -2.37 -17.37
CA PHE A 93 -1.54 -2.49 -16.84
C PHE A 93 -0.82 -3.68 -17.46
N ASN A 94 0.30 -3.40 -18.09
CA ASN A 94 1.17 -4.42 -18.67
C ASN A 94 2.46 -4.54 -17.87
N LEU A 95 2.57 -5.61 -17.07
CA LEU A 95 3.75 -5.86 -16.25
C LEU A 95 5.02 -6.01 -17.10
N SER A 96 4.94 -6.62 -18.30
CA SER A 96 6.10 -6.79 -19.18
C SER A 96 6.65 -5.46 -19.67
N GLU A 97 5.78 -4.48 -19.94
CA GLU A 97 6.19 -3.12 -20.31
C GLU A 97 6.89 -2.42 -19.13
N LEU A 98 6.35 -2.58 -17.90
CA LEU A 98 7.01 -2.06 -16.71
C LEU A 98 8.41 -2.68 -16.51
N LEU A 99 8.53 -3.99 -16.66
CA LEU A 99 9.80 -4.71 -16.49
C LEU A 99 10.83 -4.35 -17.56
N ALA A 100 10.41 -3.93 -18.74
CA ALA A 100 11.31 -3.46 -19.79
C ALA A 100 11.94 -2.09 -19.47
N GLU A 101 11.31 -1.31 -18.59
CA GLU A 101 11.73 0.06 -18.25
C GLU A 101 12.71 0.15 -17.06
N PHE A 102 12.81 -0.88 -16.24
CA PHE A 102 13.60 -0.88 -15.02
C PHE A 102 14.42 -2.16 -14.87
N PRO A 103 15.64 -2.07 -14.34
CA PRO A 103 16.38 -3.26 -13.90
C PRO A 103 15.56 -3.99 -12.84
N PHE A 104 15.46 -5.31 -12.95
CA PHE A 104 14.68 -6.10 -12.01
C PHE A 104 15.34 -7.43 -11.63
N GLN A 105 14.95 -7.93 -10.47
CA GLN A 105 15.23 -9.28 -10.00
C GLN A 105 13.88 -10.00 -9.81
N LYS A 106 13.77 -11.19 -10.42
CA LYS A 106 12.61 -12.07 -10.25
C LYS A 106 12.86 -12.97 -9.04
N SER A 107 11.90 -13.02 -8.13
CA SER A 107 11.88 -13.95 -7.01
C SER A 107 10.66 -14.86 -7.11
N ASN A 108 10.81 -16.10 -6.67
CA ASN A 108 9.73 -17.07 -6.58
C ASN A 108 9.70 -17.61 -5.14
N SER A 109 8.68 -17.23 -4.39
CA SER A 109 8.45 -17.66 -3.01
C SER A 109 7.04 -18.23 -2.90
N ASN A 110 6.90 -19.46 -2.38
CA ASN A 110 5.61 -20.13 -2.18
C ASN A 110 4.70 -20.12 -3.41
N GLN A 111 5.23 -20.37 -4.61
CA GLN A 111 4.53 -20.28 -5.90
C GLN A 111 4.06 -18.85 -6.27
N ASN A 112 4.55 -17.84 -5.57
CA ASN A 112 4.33 -16.43 -5.88
C ASN A 112 5.51 -15.89 -6.67
N ILE A 113 5.23 -15.28 -7.81
CA ILE A 113 6.23 -14.58 -8.60
C ILE A 113 6.13 -13.10 -8.26
N VAL A 114 7.23 -12.54 -7.74
CA VAL A 114 7.35 -11.12 -7.48
C VAL A 114 8.57 -10.55 -8.18
N TYR A 115 8.50 -9.28 -8.54
CA TYR A 115 9.57 -8.58 -9.25
C TYR A 115 10.07 -7.42 -8.41
N ARG A 116 11.35 -7.44 -8.08
CA ARG A 116 12.00 -6.35 -7.35
C ARG A 116 12.67 -5.42 -8.34
N LEU A 117 12.09 -4.25 -8.54
CA LEU A 117 12.53 -3.23 -9.49
C LEU A 117 13.48 -2.25 -8.81
N GLU A 118 14.56 -1.87 -9.48
CA GLU A 118 15.43 -0.78 -9.07
C GLU A 118 14.97 0.51 -9.78
N VAL A 119 14.27 1.37 -9.03
CA VAL A 119 13.62 2.57 -9.57
C VAL A 119 14.56 3.77 -9.57
N ALA A 120 15.43 3.85 -8.57
CA ALA A 120 16.50 4.83 -8.45
C ALA A 120 17.66 4.22 -7.65
N GLU A 121 18.78 4.92 -7.56
CA GLU A 121 19.92 4.48 -6.76
C GLU A 121 19.49 4.18 -5.33
N ASN A 122 19.69 2.93 -4.89
CA ASN A 122 19.28 2.39 -3.58
C ASN A 122 17.76 2.35 -3.29
N GLU A 123 16.91 2.67 -4.29
CA GLU A 123 15.45 2.59 -4.15
C GLU A 123 14.90 1.39 -4.91
N LYS A 124 14.53 0.35 -4.17
CA LYS A 124 13.99 -0.90 -4.72
C LYS A 124 12.56 -1.11 -4.23
N TYR A 125 11.68 -1.42 -5.19
CA TYR A 125 10.27 -1.73 -4.91
C TYR A 125 9.92 -3.09 -5.50
N THR A 126 9.16 -3.86 -4.75
CA THR A 126 8.61 -5.14 -5.20
C THR A 126 7.24 -4.89 -5.78
N VAL A 127 7.02 -5.42 -6.98
CA VAL A 127 5.77 -5.31 -7.73
C VAL A 127 5.31 -6.71 -8.15
N THR A 128 4.03 -6.94 -8.08
CA THR A 128 3.38 -8.11 -8.68
C THR A 128 1.97 -7.76 -9.15
N VAL A 129 1.46 -8.60 -10.04
CA VAL A 129 0.07 -8.53 -10.51
C VAL A 129 -0.59 -9.87 -10.24
N PHE A 130 -1.76 -9.84 -9.65
CA PHE A 130 -2.61 -11.00 -9.45
C PHE A 130 -4.04 -10.65 -9.80
N GLN A 131 -4.58 -11.30 -10.86
CA GLN A 131 -5.86 -10.93 -11.45
C GLN A 131 -5.86 -9.46 -11.88
N ASP A 132 -6.76 -8.66 -11.32
CA ASP A 132 -6.91 -7.22 -11.55
C ASP A 132 -6.22 -6.34 -10.48
N LEU A 133 -5.39 -6.94 -9.61
CA LEU A 133 -4.71 -6.24 -8.53
C LEU A 133 -3.22 -6.08 -8.81
N ILE A 134 -2.73 -4.84 -8.68
CA ILE A 134 -1.32 -4.50 -8.72
C ILE A 134 -0.89 -4.20 -7.30
N MET A 135 0.09 -4.95 -6.80
CA MET A 135 0.61 -4.82 -5.44
C MET A 135 2.02 -4.28 -5.47
N ILE A 136 2.29 -3.29 -4.66
CA ILE A 136 3.57 -2.57 -4.63
C ILE A 136 3.99 -2.34 -3.18
N SER A 137 5.22 -2.70 -2.84
CA SER A 137 5.83 -2.37 -1.55
C SER A 137 7.36 -2.31 -1.67
N LYS A 138 7.98 -1.58 -0.76
CA LYS A 138 9.45 -1.60 -0.59
C LYS A 138 9.95 -2.98 -0.14
N TYR A 139 9.13 -3.73 0.61
CA TYR A 139 9.46 -5.04 1.16
C TYR A 139 8.70 -6.16 0.47
N ALA A 140 9.44 -7.14 -0.06
CA ALA A 140 8.89 -8.28 -0.79
C ALA A 140 7.91 -9.10 0.07
N TYR A 141 8.20 -9.30 1.36
CA TYR A 141 7.36 -10.09 2.24
C TYR A 141 5.94 -9.54 2.41
N LEU A 142 5.73 -8.22 2.28
CA LEU A 142 4.39 -7.63 2.33
C LEU A 142 3.57 -7.99 1.09
N VAL A 143 4.21 -7.95 -0.08
CA VAL A 143 3.59 -8.37 -1.35
C VAL A 143 3.31 -9.87 -1.34
N GLU A 144 4.25 -10.68 -0.87
CA GLU A 144 4.09 -12.13 -0.74
C GLU A 144 2.97 -12.51 0.24
N SER A 145 2.90 -11.85 1.40
CA SER A 145 1.80 -12.04 2.37
C SER A 145 0.44 -11.70 1.79
N ALA A 146 0.35 -10.64 0.99
CA ALA A 146 -0.88 -10.26 0.31
C ALA A 146 -1.31 -11.32 -0.72
N LEU A 147 -0.35 -11.84 -1.50
CA LEU A 147 -0.61 -12.94 -2.45
C LEU A 147 -1.06 -14.22 -1.74
N ASP A 148 -0.40 -14.58 -0.64
CA ASP A 148 -0.78 -15.75 0.16
C ASP A 148 -2.19 -15.60 0.73
N GLN A 149 -2.58 -14.38 1.12
CA GLN A 149 -3.93 -14.08 1.59
C GLN A 149 -4.99 -14.27 0.48
N LEU A 150 -4.70 -13.83 -0.74
CA LEU A 150 -5.60 -13.99 -1.88
C LEU A 150 -5.81 -15.45 -2.27
N LYS A 151 -4.83 -16.31 -2.03
CA LYS A 151 -4.90 -17.76 -2.32
C LYS A 151 -5.62 -18.55 -1.22
N LYS A 152 -5.82 -17.98 -0.03
CA LYS A 152 -6.51 -18.62 1.10
C LYS A 152 -7.94 -18.09 1.18
N PRO A 153 -8.95 -18.81 0.67
CA PRO A 153 -10.31 -18.29 0.51
C PRO A 153 -11.04 -17.97 1.83
N PHE A 154 -10.53 -18.38 3.00
CA PHE A 154 -11.27 -18.34 4.25
C PHE A 154 -10.76 -17.35 5.32
N ASN A 155 -9.76 -16.51 5.03
CA ASN A 155 -9.20 -15.56 6.01
C ASN A 155 -9.23 -14.11 5.51
N ASN A 156 -10.26 -13.74 4.79
CA ASN A 156 -10.42 -12.37 4.32
C ASN A 156 -10.92 -11.48 5.46
N LEU A 157 -10.28 -10.34 5.67
CA LEU A 157 -10.78 -9.30 6.59
C LEU A 157 -12.26 -8.94 6.33
N HIS A 158 -12.71 -9.18 5.10
CA HIS A 158 -14.08 -8.96 4.65
C HIS A 158 -15.06 -10.00 5.20
N GLU A 159 -14.68 -11.28 5.26
CA GLU A 159 -15.52 -12.36 5.79
C GLU A 159 -15.61 -12.32 7.32
N ASP A 160 -14.56 -11.85 8.00
CA ASP A 160 -14.55 -11.63 9.45
C ASP A 160 -15.44 -10.44 9.90
N GLY A 161 -16.14 -9.79 8.99
CA GLY A 161 -16.98 -8.63 9.33
C GLY A 161 -16.19 -7.36 9.69
N ARG A 162 -14.87 -7.40 9.71
CA ARG A 162 -14.00 -6.29 10.13
C ARG A 162 -13.99 -5.11 9.15
N LEU A 163 -14.35 -5.34 7.88
CA LEU A 163 -14.44 -4.30 6.84
C LEU A 163 -15.86 -4.08 6.32
N ILE A 164 -16.89 -4.64 6.97
CA ILE A 164 -18.30 -4.41 6.57
C ILE A 164 -18.66 -2.92 6.58
N PHE A 165 -18.02 -2.14 7.45
CA PHE A 165 -18.23 -0.69 7.52
C PHE A 165 -17.77 0.05 6.26
N SER A 166 -16.76 -0.45 5.53
CA SER A 166 -16.27 0.22 4.31
C SER A 166 -17.27 0.16 3.16
N GLN A 167 -18.12 -0.86 3.12
CA GLN A 167 -19.11 -1.02 2.06
C GLN A 167 -20.40 -0.21 2.29
N ASN A 168 -20.73 0.09 3.53
CA ASN A 168 -21.98 0.75 3.91
C ASN A 168 -21.85 2.26 4.12
N THR A 169 -20.65 2.83 4.07
CA THR A 169 -20.47 4.27 4.08
C THR A 169 -20.61 4.80 2.65
N GLU A 170 -21.68 5.54 2.37
CA GLU A 170 -21.77 6.36 1.16
C GLU A 170 -20.58 7.32 1.14
N ARG A 171 -19.55 6.96 0.39
CA ARG A 171 -18.40 7.85 0.19
C ARG A 171 -18.81 8.96 -0.74
N THR A 172 -18.76 10.18 -0.27
CA THR A 172 -18.74 11.33 -1.15
C THR A 172 -17.42 11.33 -1.93
N LYS A 173 -17.45 11.68 -3.20
CA LYS A 173 -16.24 11.77 -4.05
C LYS A 173 -15.18 12.61 -3.32
N HIS A 174 -13.92 12.15 -3.37
CA HIS A 174 -12.74 12.81 -2.80
C HIS A 174 -12.52 12.62 -1.28
N GLN A 175 -13.05 11.56 -0.69
CA GLN A 175 -12.76 11.24 0.71
C GLN A 175 -11.62 10.22 0.85
N ILE A 176 -10.84 10.39 1.92
CA ILE A 176 -9.85 9.42 2.36
C ILE A 176 -10.52 8.55 3.42
N GLY A 177 -10.61 7.24 3.17
CA GLY A 177 -11.02 6.26 4.17
C GLY A 177 -9.85 5.89 5.07
N VAL A 178 -10.05 5.95 6.40
CA VAL A 178 -9.07 5.49 7.38
C VAL A 178 -9.73 4.42 8.25
N PHE A 179 -9.20 3.20 8.20
CA PHE A 179 -9.69 2.08 9.00
C PHE A 179 -8.62 1.65 9.98
N VAL A 180 -8.96 1.63 11.26
CA VAL A 180 -8.07 1.20 12.34
C VAL A 180 -8.55 -0.13 12.87
N LEU A 181 -7.69 -1.15 12.77
CA LEU A 181 -7.95 -2.49 13.28
C LEU A 181 -7.36 -2.60 14.68
N PHE A 182 -8.18 -2.35 15.70
CA PHE A 182 -7.74 -2.22 17.10
C PHE A 182 -7.04 -3.49 17.62
N ASP A 183 -7.45 -4.67 17.19
CA ASP A 183 -6.82 -5.93 17.57
C ASP A 183 -5.34 -6.00 17.15
N ASN A 184 -5.02 -5.40 16.01
CA ASN A 184 -3.67 -5.35 15.47
C ASN A 184 -2.87 -4.14 15.98
N LEU A 185 -3.57 -3.09 16.41
CA LEU A 185 -2.94 -1.84 16.82
C LEU A 185 -2.04 -2.01 18.05
N LYS A 186 -2.40 -2.87 19.00
CA LYS A 186 -1.59 -3.15 20.19
C LYS A 186 -0.23 -3.75 19.83
N ALA A 187 -0.22 -4.75 18.95
CA ALA A 187 1.03 -5.36 18.49
C ALA A 187 1.89 -4.37 17.71
N PHE A 188 1.24 -3.51 16.91
CA PHE A 188 1.90 -2.43 16.16
C PHE A 188 2.48 -1.35 17.08
N ALA A 189 1.78 -0.93 18.13
CA ALA A 189 2.20 0.17 19.01
C ALA A 189 3.28 -0.24 20.02
N ASN A 190 3.33 -1.50 20.45
CA ASN A 190 4.26 -1.99 21.48
C ASN A 190 5.73 -1.60 21.25
N PRO A 191 6.32 -1.72 20.06
CA PRO A 191 7.71 -1.34 19.81
C PRO A 191 7.99 0.15 20.03
N PHE A 192 6.97 1.01 19.85
CA PHE A 192 7.10 2.47 20.03
C PHE A 192 6.89 2.89 21.48
N LEU A 193 5.98 2.24 22.20
CA LEU A 193 5.67 2.53 23.62
C LEU A 193 6.84 2.15 24.53
N ASN A 194 7.46 0.99 24.30
CA ASN A 194 8.57 0.52 25.14
C ASN A 194 9.85 1.36 25.03
N ARG A 195 10.02 2.14 23.97
CA ARG A 195 11.17 3.07 23.85
C ARG A 195 11.09 4.25 24.81
N ASN A 196 9.92 4.73 25.14
CA ASN A 196 9.74 5.85 26.06
C ASN A 196 9.83 5.41 27.53
N ALA A 197 9.52 4.15 27.84
CA ALA A 197 9.67 3.60 29.20
C ALA A 197 11.13 3.32 29.59
N ILE A 198 12.03 3.17 28.64
CA ILE A 198 13.47 2.90 28.89
C ILE A 198 14.27 4.22 29.10
N LYS A 199 13.68 5.38 28.79
CA LYS A 199 14.32 6.70 28.92
C LYS A 199 13.89 7.49 30.18
N GLN A 200 13.07 6.90 31.04
CA GLN A 200 12.75 7.38 32.38
C GLN A 200 13.50 6.56 33.44
#